data_4d5836ab913425b560a53f3b76111e5f
#
_entry.id   4d5836ab913425b560a53f3b76111e5f
#
_cell.length_a   1.000
_cell.length_b   1.000
_cell.length_c   1.000
_cell.angle_alpha   90.00
_cell.angle_beta   90.00
_cell.angle_gamma   90.00
#
_symmetry.space_group_name_H-M   'P 1'
#
loop_
_entity.id
_entity.type
_entity.pdbx_description
1 polymer ?
#
loop_
_entity_poly.entity_id
_entity_poly.type
_entity_poly.pdbx_seq_one_letter_code
_entity_poly.pdbx_strand_id
1 'polypeptide(L)'
;MAMKRIAAMLLTSVLLLSCVGCAQDGRKEPGAEKADLGLTAEVKPATDFTAKANAAVYDELDFDDKQEYEFATRGLIDAPETLELKDEDGTILWSQEAYAFLNDYEKAPDSVNPSLWENTKNNHAYGLFEVTDGIYQVRGYDMANLTVVKGDTGWIVFDTLMSVECSQAAMQLIEKNLGKFPVKAVIISHSHADHFGGISGVMAKEDKADETLSIKDQLASGKIPVITPVGFTEHSVKENVYAGKGMGRRSNYQYGILLTPGVTGKLAQGIGMGQSTGTVSFMTPSYEITQSGEKLTIDGVELEFQLTPGTEAPAEMNMWLSQYKALWMAENCTGTLHNLYTLRGAEVRDGAAWASYITEAISLYGKDAEVTFQSHNWPHWGNDVVNDYMVNTAAVYKFINDQTLTYINQGYTSDEISNMIELPEALNKIWYTRQYYGTVAHNAKAVYQKFMGWYDSNPVNLNPLMPSDSAKKWVEYLGDVDKVLQMAKADFDKGEYQWVAEVTNTIVFADPTNTDARLLCADALEQLGYQAESGPWRNEYLTAAQELRHGNANFTASTKSTGDMVKALSAPMLFDYRTLLP
;
A
#
# COMPACT_ATOMS: atom_id res chain seq x y z
N MET A 1 -5.52 38.57 -36.11
CA MET A 1 -5.75 38.22 -34.69
C MET A 1 -7.18 38.48 -34.20
N ALA A 2 -8.09 38.95 -35.00
CA ALA A 2 -9.48 39.25 -34.59
C ALA A 2 -10.50 38.15 -34.96
N MET A 3 -10.14 37.18 -35.79
CA MET A 3 -11.05 36.11 -36.21
C MET A 3 -11.05 34.84 -35.34
N LYS A 4 -10.10 34.69 -34.38
CA LYS A 4 -10.04 33.55 -33.46
C LYS A 4 -10.78 33.80 -32.13
N ARG A 5 -11.27 35.01 -31.87
CA ARG A 5 -12.05 35.35 -30.65
C ARG A 5 -13.56 35.28 -30.83
N ILE A 6 -14.07 35.14 -32.04
CA ILE A 6 -15.50 35.06 -32.34
C ILE A 6 -15.98 33.62 -32.35
N ALA A 7 -15.10 32.64 -32.59
CA ALA A 7 -15.47 31.21 -32.54
C ALA A 7 -15.58 30.62 -31.11
N ALA A 8 -14.99 31.26 -30.10
CA ALA A 8 -15.06 30.80 -28.71
C ALA A 8 -16.29 31.31 -27.93
N MET A 9 -16.98 32.33 -28.44
CA MET A 9 -18.19 32.87 -27.80
C MET A 9 -19.50 32.32 -28.36
N LEU A 10 -19.47 31.56 -29.44
CA LEU A 10 -20.67 30.93 -30.03
C LEU A 10 -20.85 29.45 -29.63
N LEU A 11 -19.90 28.84 -28.93
CA LEU A 11 -20.05 27.47 -28.41
C LEU A 11 -20.57 27.41 -26.96
N THR A 12 -20.66 28.53 -26.25
CA THR A 12 -21.14 28.60 -24.86
C THR A 12 -22.64 28.96 -24.75
N SER A 13 -23.33 29.23 -25.85
CA SER A 13 -24.73 29.61 -25.84
C SER A 13 -25.71 28.59 -26.44
N VAL A 14 -25.23 27.39 -26.82
CA VAL A 14 -26.09 26.32 -27.38
C VAL A 14 -26.35 25.15 -26.41
N LEU A 15 -25.72 25.16 -25.23
CA LEU A 15 -25.87 24.09 -24.23
C LEU A 15 -26.87 24.40 -23.10
N LEU A 16 -27.71 25.44 -23.25
CA LEU A 16 -28.68 25.86 -22.22
C LEU A 16 -30.16 25.88 -22.67
N LEU A 17 -30.49 25.27 -23.81
CA LEU A 17 -31.89 25.26 -24.31
C LEU A 17 -32.31 23.92 -24.93
N SER A 18 -32.19 22.82 -24.17
CA SER A 18 -32.91 21.58 -24.55
C SER A 18 -33.36 20.73 -23.37
N CYS A 19 -33.94 21.38 -22.35
CA CYS A 19 -34.63 20.70 -21.26
C CYS A 19 -35.99 21.40 -21.00
N VAL A 20 -36.83 21.47 -22.01
CA VAL A 20 -38.28 21.71 -21.79
C VAL A 20 -39.04 20.97 -22.88
N GLY A 21 -39.80 19.96 -22.48
CA GLY A 21 -40.83 19.40 -23.32
C GLY A 21 -40.93 17.89 -23.35
N CYS A 22 -41.24 17.26 -22.21
CA CYS A 22 -42.10 16.08 -22.19
C CYS A 22 -43.15 16.31 -21.10
N ALA A 23 -44.35 16.68 -21.55
CA ALA A 23 -45.53 16.77 -20.68
C ALA A 23 -45.82 15.37 -20.14
N GLN A 24 -45.72 15.20 -18.83
CA GLN A 24 -46.19 14.02 -18.12
C GLN A 24 -47.73 14.00 -18.17
N ASP A 25 -48.26 12.95 -18.74
CA ASP A 25 -49.66 12.59 -18.62
C ASP A 25 -49.90 12.18 -17.15
N GLY A 26 -50.65 13.03 -16.45
CA GLY A 26 -50.89 12.88 -15.02
C GLY A 26 -51.83 11.74 -14.69
N ARG A 27 -51.37 10.52 -14.63
CA ARG A 27 -52.01 9.45 -13.86
C ARG A 27 -51.20 9.23 -12.59
N LYS A 28 -51.63 9.80 -11.47
CA LYS A 28 -51.20 9.36 -10.15
C LYS A 28 -51.75 7.94 -9.96
N GLU A 29 -50.87 6.95 -10.07
CA GLU A 29 -51.13 5.65 -9.46
C GLU A 29 -51.24 5.86 -7.94
N PRO A 30 -52.09 5.08 -7.21
CA PRO A 30 -52.14 5.16 -5.76
C PRO A 30 -50.76 4.80 -5.24
N GLY A 31 -50.10 5.76 -4.59
CA GLY A 31 -48.73 5.56 -4.09
C GLY A 31 -48.69 4.36 -3.15
N ALA A 32 -48.01 3.33 -3.57
CA ALA A 32 -47.51 2.35 -2.64
C ALA A 32 -46.61 3.13 -1.68
N GLU A 33 -46.87 3.08 -0.38
CA GLU A 33 -45.99 3.64 0.64
C GLU A 33 -44.63 3.03 0.42
N LYS A 34 -43.60 3.90 0.27
CA LYS A 34 -42.23 3.47 0.12
C LYS A 34 -41.86 2.66 1.36
N ALA A 35 -41.42 1.42 1.20
CA ALA A 35 -41.03 0.58 2.34
C ALA A 35 -39.89 1.23 3.11
N ASP A 36 -40.04 1.36 4.40
CA ASP A 36 -38.93 1.74 5.28
C ASP A 36 -37.93 0.59 5.38
N LEU A 37 -36.77 0.78 4.78
CA LEU A 37 -35.70 -0.22 4.81
C LEU A 37 -34.87 -0.17 6.10
N GLY A 38 -35.16 0.73 7.04
CA GLY A 38 -34.43 0.91 8.30
C GLY A 38 -32.98 1.36 8.12
N LEU A 39 -32.68 2.06 7.00
CA LEU A 39 -31.33 2.54 6.70
C LEU A 39 -31.03 3.86 7.40
N THR A 40 -29.81 4.02 7.87
CA THR A 40 -29.31 5.24 8.51
C THR A 40 -27.98 5.64 7.89
N ALA A 41 -27.62 6.94 8.01
CA ALA A 41 -26.30 7.44 7.60
C ALA A 41 -25.18 7.05 8.58
N GLU A 42 -25.50 6.42 9.69
CA GLU A 42 -24.53 5.95 10.68
C GLU A 42 -23.84 4.67 10.21
N VAL A 43 -22.56 4.53 10.60
CA VAL A 43 -21.76 3.31 10.38
C VAL A 43 -22.43 2.12 11.08
N LYS A 44 -22.58 1.01 10.37
CA LYS A 44 -23.21 -0.19 10.93
C LYS A 44 -22.22 -1.00 11.75
N PRO A 45 -22.66 -1.63 12.85
CA PRO A 45 -21.87 -2.66 13.52
C PRO A 45 -21.73 -3.89 12.63
N ALA A 46 -20.81 -4.79 13.01
CA ALA A 46 -20.76 -6.13 12.43
C ALA A 46 -22.11 -6.86 12.62
N THR A 47 -22.56 -7.51 11.57
CA THR A 47 -23.73 -8.40 11.65
C THR A 47 -23.33 -9.74 12.24
N ASP A 48 -24.31 -10.58 12.61
CA ASP A 48 -24.06 -11.94 13.08
C ASP A 48 -23.31 -12.79 12.04
N PHE A 49 -23.52 -12.54 10.74
CA PHE A 49 -22.77 -13.22 9.68
C PHE A 49 -21.31 -12.80 9.64
N THR A 50 -21.03 -11.52 9.75
CA THR A 50 -19.67 -10.99 9.84
C THR A 50 -18.97 -11.48 11.10
N ALA A 51 -19.62 -11.43 12.26
CA ALA A 51 -19.09 -11.93 13.52
C ALA A 51 -18.73 -13.44 13.42
N LYS A 52 -19.59 -14.25 12.80
CA LYS A 52 -19.32 -15.67 12.57
C LYS A 52 -18.19 -15.92 11.59
N ALA A 53 -18.11 -15.14 10.49
CA ALA A 53 -17.01 -15.26 9.52
C ALA A 53 -15.68 -14.94 10.19
N ASN A 54 -15.60 -13.86 10.96
CA ASN A 54 -14.40 -13.50 11.71
C ASN A 54 -14.08 -14.52 12.81
N ALA A 55 -15.07 -15.04 13.54
CA ALA A 55 -14.86 -16.07 14.56
C ALA A 55 -14.28 -17.37 13.98
N ALA A 56 -14.62 -17.74 12.74
CA ALA A 56 -14.10 -18.95 12.09
C ALA A 56 -12.59 -18.89 11.85
N VAL A 57 -11.99 -17.70 11.74
CA VAL A 57 -10.54 -17.53 11.55
C VAL A 57 -9.73 -18.08 12.73
N TYR A 58 -10.32 -18.10 13.95
CA TYR A 58 -9.67 -18.69 15.12
C TYR A 58 -9.51 -20.21 15.02
N ASP A 59 -10.31 -20.89 14.19
CA ASP A 59 -10.20 -22.32 13.93
C ASP A 59 -9.19 -22.65 12.81
N GLU A 60 -8.78 -21.64 12.03
CA GLU A 60 -7.89 -21.81 10.88
C GLU A 60 -6.41 -21.64 11.24
N LEU A 61 -6.09 -20.80 12.22
CA LEU A 61 -4.74 -20.39 12.57
C LEU A 61 -4.42 -20.71 14.02
N ASP A 62 -3.14 -20.94 14.31
CA ASP A 62 -2.64 -21.13 15.68
C ASP A 62 -2.38 -19.78 16.34
N PHE A 63 -3.37 -19.25 17.05
CA PHE A 63 -3.26 -18.00 17.81
C PHE A 63 -2.43 -18.12 19.11
N ASP A 64 -2.02 -19.32 19.49
CA ASP A 64 -1.09 -19.55 20.61
C ASP A 64 0.38 -19.42 20.15
N ASP A 65 0.65 -19.52 18.85
CA ASP A 65 1.95 -19.15 18.27
C ASP A 65 2.17 -17.64 18.41
N LYS A 66 3.21 -17.27 19.16
CA LYS A 66 3.58 -15.85 19.41
C LYS A 66 4.93 -15.48 18.79
N GLN A 67 5.48 -16.28 17.89
CA GLN A 67 6.82 -16.04 17.33
C GLN A 67 6.90 -14.66 16.63
N GLU A 68 5.90 -14.31 15.84
CA GLU A 68 5.89 -13.01 15.15
C GLU A 68 5.77 -11.83 16.12
N TYR A 69 5.00 -11.98 17.20
CA TYR A 69 4.95 -10.96 18.25
C TYR A 69 6.28 -10.82 19.00
N GLU A 70 6.92 -11.95 19.33
CA GLU A 70 8.24 -11.94 19.96
C GLU A 70 9.27 -11.27 19.06
N PHE A 71 9.24 -11.53 17.75
CA PHE A 71 10.11 -10.87 16.78
C PHE A 71 9.79 -9.37 16.62
N ALA A 72 8.52 -9.01 16.60
CA ALA A 72 8.10 -7.61 16.52
C ALA A 72 8.57 -6.76 17.71
N THR A 73 8.70 -7.38 18.89
CA THR A 73 9.08 -6.68 20.14
C THR A 73 10.55 -6.88 20.53
N ARG A 74 11.25 -7.82 19.89
CA ARG A 74 12.64 -8.16 20.20
C ARG A 74 13.57 -7.00 19.92
N GLY A 75 14.52 -6.80 20.85
CA GLY A 75 15.60 -5.82 20.72
C GLY A 75 15.18 -4.38 21.01
N LEU A 76 14.01 -4.12 21.59
CA LEU A 76 13.58 -2.78 21.97
C LEU A 76 14.57 -2.14 22.94
N ILE A 77 15.15 -0.99 22.53
CA ILE A 77 16.08 -0.18 23.32
C ILE A 77 15.33 0.95 24.01
N ASP A 78 14.52 1.69 23.24
CA ASP A 78 13.78 2.85 23.74
C ASP A 78 12.55 3.12 22.87
N ALA A 79 11.46 3.49 23.51
CA ALA A 79 10.26 4.01 22.88
C ALA A 79 9.74 5.19 23.70
N PRO A 80 9.29 6.28 23.08
CA PRO A 80 8.62 7.34 23.82
C PRO A 80 7.29 6.84 24.39
N GLU A 81 6.86 7.37 25.54
CA GLU A 81 5.55 7.03 26.11
C GLU A 81 4.40 7.39 25.16
N THR A 82 4.58 8.44 24.38
CA THR A 82 3.65 8.89 23.34
C THR A 82 4.43 9.27 22.08
N LEU A 83 3.92 8.89 20.92
CA LEU A 83 4.50 9.25 19.63
C LEU A 83 3.44 9.96 18.78
N GLU A 84 3.47 11.29 18.83
CA GLU A 84 2.65 12.17 18.00
C GLU A 84 3.52 13.28 17.41
N LEU A 85 3.68 13.28 16.10
CA LEU A 85 4.47 14.27 15.35
C LEU A 85 3.52 15.29 14.72
N LYS A 86 3.84 16.57 14.89
CA LYS A 86 3.04 17.70 14.39
C LYS A 86 3.89 18.64 13.57
N ASP A 87 3.25 19.34 12.63
CA ASP A 87 3.88 20.49 11.96
C ASP A 87 3.82 21.75 12.86
N GLU A 88 4.39 22.83 12.33
CA GLU A 88 4.44 24.14 13.03
C GLU A 88 3.04 24.72 13.34
N ASP A 89 2.03 24.34 12.57
CA ASP A 89 0.65 24.76 12.76
C ASP A 89 -0.13 23.85 13.74
N GLY A 90 0.51 22.80 14.25
CA GLY A 90 -0.07 21.83 15.18
C GLY A 90 -0.88 20.71 14.48
N THR A 91 -0.82 20.61 13.16
CA THR A 91 -1.43 19.50 12.40
C THR A 91 -0.70 18.20 12.68
N ILE A 92 -1.40 17.15 13.03
CA ILE A 92 -0.82 15.83 13.25
C ILE A 92 -0.36 15.26 11.91
N LEU A 93 0.93 14.97 11.81
CA LEU A 93 1.56 14.34 10.64
C LEU A 93 1.67 12.83 10.80
N TRP A 94 1.88 12.38 12.02
CA TRP A 94 1.97 10.97 12.41
C TRP A 94 1.56 10.79 13.86
N SER A 95 0.87 9.68 14.19
CA SER A 95 0.48 9.38 15.56
C SER A 95 0.32 7.88 15.79
N GLN A 96 1.01 7.35 16.80
CA GLN A 96 0.74 6.02 17.35
C GLN A 96 -0.39 6.06 18.39
N GLU A 97 -0.62 7.21 19.02
CA GLU A 97 -1.71 7.42 19.97
C GLU A 97 -3.10 7.21 19.34
N ALA A 98 -3.20 7.46 18.03
CA ALA A 98 -4.43 7.19 17.28
C ALA A 98 -4.86 5.72 17.31
N TYR A 99 -3.96 4.82 17.67
CA TYR A 99 -4.18 3.37 17.78
C TYR A 99 -4.24 2.87 19.23
N ALA A 100 -4.33 3.76 20.22
CA ALA A 100 -4.42 3.39 21.63
C ALA A 100 -5.60 2.47 21.96
N PHE A 101 -6.66 2.50 21.13
CA PHE A 101 -7.82 1.60 21.24
C PHE A 101 -7.45 0.10 21.15
N LEU A 102 -6.27 -0.25 20.62
CA LEU A 102 -5.80 -1.65 20.58
C LEU A 102 -5.67 -2.25 21.99
N ASN A 103 -5.43 -1.41 23.00
CA ASN A 103 -5.32 -1.82 24.39
C ASN A 103 -6.67 -2.08 25.07
N ASP A 104 -7.78 -1.66 24.47
CA ASP A 104 -9.12 -1.81 25.03
C ASP A 104 -9.70 -3.21 24.78
N TYR A 105 -9.05 -4.02 23.92
CA TYR A 105 -9.56 -5.31 23.48
C TYR A 105 -8.52 -6.42 23.64
N GLU A 106 -8.86 -7.44 24.40
CA GLU A 106 -8.02 -8.64 24.54
C GLU A 106 -8.00 -9.47 23.24
N LYS A 107 -9.17 -9.59 22.58
CA LYS A 107 -9.36 -10.28 21.31
C LYS A 107 -9.89 -9.33 20.24
N ALA A 108 -9.79 -9.74 18.98
CA ALA A 108 -10.36 -8.99 17.89
C ALA A 108 -11.88 -8.75 18.09
N PRO A 109 -12.36 -7.50 17.94
CA PRO A 109 -13.79 -7.23 17.90
C PRO A 109 -14.47 -7.88 16.68
N ASP A 110 -15.79 -8.10 16.74
CA ASP A 110 -16.57 -8.71 15.65
C ASP A 110 -16.43 -8.01 14.29
N SER A 111 -16.09 -6.72 14.29
CA SER A 111 -15.86 -5.90 13.09
C SER A 111 -14.43 -5.95 12.54
N VAL A 112 -13.61 -6.90 13.03
CA VAL A 112 -12.20 -7.03 12.62
C VAL A 112 -11.85 -8.49 12.39
N ASN A 113 -11.22 -8.78 11.25
CA ASN A 113 -10.62 -10.08 11.01
C ASN A 113 -9.54 -10.37 12.07
N PRO A 114 -9.60 -11.47 12.82
CA PRO A 114 -8.67 -11.75 13.92
C PRO A 114 -7.20 -11.83 13.51
N SER A 115 -6.91 -12.33 12.31
CA SER A 115 -5.54 -12.41 11.78
C SER A 115 -4.98 -11.00 11.52
N LEU A 116 -5.76 -10.10 10.91
CA LEU A 116 -5.39 -8.69 10.73
C LEU A 116 -5.22 -7.97 12.08
N TRP A 117 -6.01 -8.34 13.09
CA TRP A 117 -5.90 -7.79 14.44
C TRP A 117 -4.54 -8.08 15.08
N GLU A 118 -4.08 -9.35 15.04
CA GLU A 118 -2.74 -9.70 15.54
C GLU A 118 -1.63 -9.00 14.73
N ASN A 119 -1.74 -8.97 13.41
CA ASN A 119 -0.80 -8.21 12.57
C ASN A 119 -0.78 -6.72 12.94
N THR A 120 -1.95 -6.12 13.25
CA THR A 120 -2.04 -4.72 13.69
C THR A 120 -1.32 -4.49 15.02
N LYS A 121 -1.49 -5.39 16.01
CA LYS A 121 -0.78 -5.33 17.28
C LYS A 121 0.73 -5.43 17.11
N ASN A 122 1.19 -6.34 16.23
CA ASN A 122 2.61 -6.52 15.96
C ASN A 122 3.20 -5.28 15.29
N ASN A 123 2.51 -4.66 14.32
CA ASN A 123 2.94 -3.42 13.67
C ASN A 123 2.87 -2.19 14.59
N HIS A 124 2.11 -2.25 15.68
CA HIS A 124 2.05 -1.19 16.69
C HIS A 124 3.25 -1.18 17.64
N ALA A 125 4.14 -2.17 17.57
CA ALA A 125 5.42 -2.14 18.27
C ALA A 125 6.33 -1.07 17.63
N TYR A 126 6.56 0.05 18.33
CA TYR A 126 7.32 1.18 17.82
C TYR A 126 8.48 1.58 18.74
N GLY A 127 9.49 2.24 18.19
CA GLY A 127 10.67 2.70 18.90
C GLY A 127 11.97 2.40 18.18
N LEU A 128 13.08 2.44 18.93
CA LEU A 128 14.41 2.05 18.50
C LEU A 128 14.69 0.61 18.93
N PHE A 129 15.07 -0.23 17.97
CA PHE A 129 15.32 -1.65 18.18
C PHE A 129 16.71 -2.03 17.71
N GLU A 130 17.37 -2.92 18.44
CA GLU A 130 18.59 -3.59 17.99
C GLU A 130 18.21 -4.80 17.13
N VAL A 131 18.68 -4.82 15.89
CA VAL A 131 18.58 -5.98 14.98
C VAL A 131 19.67 -6.99 15.35
N THR A 132 20.90 -6.52 15.41
CA THR A 132 22.09 -7.20 15.91
C THR A 132 23.10 -6.13 16.32
N ASP A 133 24.16 -6.48 17.05
CA ASP A 133 25.18 -5.50 17.47
C ASP A 133 25.72 -4.73 16.25
N GLY A 134 25.52 -3.44 16.25
CA GLY A 134 25.89 -2.53 15.16
C GLY A 134 24.81 -2.26 14.10
N ILE A 135 23.66 -2.93 14.13
CA ILE A 135 22.51 -2.65 13.24
C ILE A 135 21.27 -2.34 14.08
N TYR A 136 20.68 -1.17 13.85
CA TYR A 136 19.54 -0.69 14.61
C TYR A 136 18.44 -0.18 13.67
N GLN A 137 17.17 -0.41 14.06
CA GLN A 137 16.00 0.06 13.32
C GLN A 137 15.12 0.96 14.18
N VAL A 138 14.64 2.05 13.59
CA VAL A 138 13.49 2.79 14.11
C VAL A 138 12.26 2.30 13.35
N ARG A 139 11.33 1.73 14.10
CA ARG A 139 10.06 1.16 13.60
C ARG A 139 8.88 1.94 14.15
N GLY A 140 7.78 2.00 13.38
CA GLY A 140 6.54 2.64 13.80
C GLY A 140 6.54 4.17 13.78
N TYR A 141 7.59 4.81 13.27
CA TYR A 141 7.65 6.26 13.05
C TYR A 141 7.06 6.68 11.71
N ASP A 142 6.79 5.70 10.85
CA ASP A 142 6.06 5.78 9.59
C ASP A 142 5.62 4.36 9.20
N MET A 143 5.14 4.14 7.98
CA MET A 143 4.84 2.82 7.46
C MET A 143 6.10 1.98 7.25
N ALA A 144 7.16 2.58 6.71
CA ALA A 144 8.47 1.95 6.53
C ALA A 144 9.36 2.07 7.79
N ASN A 145 10.47 1.36 7.79
CA ASN A 145 11.52 1.40 8.81
C ASN A 145 12.70 2.25 8.36
N LEU A 146 13.33 2.98 9.29
CA LEU A 146 14.64 3.57 9.09
C LEU A 146 15.69 2.72 9.80
N THR A 147 16.69 2.25 9.06
CA THR A 147 17.79 1.45 9.64
C THR A 147 19.08 2.23 9.65
N VAL A 148 19.88 2.10 10.71
CA VAL A 148 21.26 2.59 10.77
C VAL A 148 22.22 1.45 11.04
N VAL A 149 23.32 1.43 10.29
CA VAL A 149 24.44 0.53 10.49
C VAL A 149 25.64 1.33 10.99
N LYS A 150 26.24 0.86 12.08
CA LYS A 150 27.40 1.51 12.69
C LYS A 150 28.65 1.21 11.90
N GLY A 151 29.24 2.24 11.32
CA GLY A 151 30.59 2.18 10.77
C GLY A 151 31.65 2.53 11.82
N ASP A 152 32.91 2.62 11.38
CA ASP A 152 34.04 2.98 12.25
C ASP A 152 33.91 4.37 12.88
N THR A 153 33.30 5.32 12.16
CA THR A 153 33.25 6.74 12.55
C THR A 153 31.88 7.40 12.40
N GLY A 154 30.88 6.69 11.88
CA GLY A 154 29.54 7.26 11.65
C GLY A 154 28.47 6.22 11.33
N TRP A 155 27.33 6.72 10.87
CA TRP A 155 26.17 5.92 10.48
C TRP A 155 26.07 5.74 8.97
N ILE A 156 25.76 4.55 8.51
CA ILE A 156 25.24 4.26 7.18
C ILE A 156 23.73 4.12 7.35
N VAL A 157 22.93 4.94 6.68
CA VAL A 157 21.47 4.96 6.81
C VAL A 157 20.84 4.19 5.66
N PHE A 158 19.94 3.26 5.95
CA PHE A 158 19.17 2.49 4.98
C PHE A 158 17.71 2.93 5.05
N ASP A 159 17.20 3.44 3.94
CA ASP A 159 15.91 4.08 3.77
C ASP A 159 15.68 5.28 4.72
N THR A 160 14.76 6.14 4.38
CA THR A 160 14.60 7.42 5.07
C THR A 160 13.14 7.78 5.38
N LEU A 161 12.24 6.80 5.44
CA LEU A 161 10.81 7.00 5.68
C LEU A 161 10.13 7.89 4.62
N MET A 162 8.83 8.11 4.76
CA MET A 162 8.02 8.92 3.85
C MET A 162 8.24 10.43 4.01
N SER A 163 8.41 10.91 5.25
CA SER A 163 8.45 12.34 5.54
C SER A 163 9.71 12.79 6.28
N VAL A 164 10.09 14.04 6.02
CA VAL A 164 11.23 14.71 6.64
C VAL A 164 11.08 14.76 8.16
N GLU A 165 9.89 15.06 8.63
CA GLU A 165 9.59 15.20 10.06
C GLU A 165 9.72 13.84 10.79
N CYS A 166 9.23 12.77 10.19
CA CYS A 166 9.37 11.43 10.74
C CYS A 166 10.84 10.97 10.77
N SER A 167 11.59 11.23 9.69
CA SER A 167 13.03 10.93 9.63
C SER A 167 13.83 11.70 10.66
N GLN A 168 13.54 12.99 10.84
CA GLN A 168 14.19 13.80 11.88
C GLN A 168 13.92 13.25 13.28
N ALA A 169 12.68 12.87 13.56
CA ALA A 169 12.30 12.29 14.84
C ALA A 169 13.00 10.92 15.06
N ALA A 170 13.09 10.09 14.02
CA ALA A 170 13.81 8.82 14.06
C ALA A 170 15.31 9.02 14.33
N MET A 171 15.97 9.95 13.63
CA MET A 171 17.39 10.27 13.85
C MET A 171 17.63 10.87 15.24
N GLN A 172 16.71 11.65 15.78
CA GLN A 172 16.79 12.17 17.16
C GLN A 172 16.70 11.05 18.19
N LEU A 173 15.84 10.04 17.96
CA LEU A 173 15.75 8.86 18.85
C LEU A 173 17.06 8.06 18.84
N ILE A 174 17.68 7.88 17.65
CA ILE A 174 18.98 7.25 17.48
C ILE A 174 20.06 8.06 18.22
N GLU A 175 20.13 9.37 17.99
CA GLU A 175 21.13 10.25 18.66
C GLU A 175 21.00 10.22 20.19
N LYS A 176 19.77 10.24 20.71
CA LYS A 176 19.49 10.16 22.15
C LYS A 176 20.06 8.89 22.80
N ASN A 177 19.92 7.75 22.15
CA ASN A 177 20.21 6.44 22.75
C ASN A 177 21.60 5.91 22.38
N LEU A 178 22.06 6.15 21.16
CA LEU A 178 23.29 5.58 20.62
C LEU A 178 24.42 6.61 20.46
N GLY A 179 24.11 7.90 20.67
CA GLY A 179 25.05 9.00 20.52
C GLY A 179 25.02 9.66 19.15
N LYS A 180 25.61 10.84 19.08
CA LYS A 180 25.66 11.65 17.86
C LYS A 180 26.86 11.28 17.01
N PHE A 181 26.60 10.68 15.87
CA PHE A 181 27.62 10.34 14.87
C PHE A 181 27.22 10.92 13.50
N PRO A 182 28.20 11.31 12.66
CA PRO A 182 27.91 11.80 11.32
C PRO A 182 27.33 10.69 10.43
N VAL A 183 26.47 11.06 9.48
CA VAL A 183 26.04 10.17 8.40
C VAL A 183 27.18 10.03 7.38
N LYS A 184 27.51 8.80 6.97
CA LYS A 184 28.57 8.46 6.03
C LYS A 184 28.06 8.11 4.64
N ALA A 185 26.87 7.55 4.56
CA ALA A 185 26.15 7.27 3.34
C ALA A 185 24.66 7.13 3.63
N VAL A 186 23.83 7.40 2.63
CA VAL A 186 22.40 7.05 2.60
C VAL A 186 22.20 6.06 1.46
N ILE A 187 21.59 4.92 1.76
CA ILE A 187 21.31 3.85 0.80
C ILE A 187 19.79 3.68 0.74
N ILE A 188 19.22 3.83 -0.44
CA ILE A 188 17.78 3.68 -0.66
C ILE A 188 17.53 2.36 -1.37
N SER A 189 16.64 1.55 -0.81
CA SER A 189 16.31 0.21 -1.32
C SER A 189 15.70 0.23 -2.70
N HIS A 190 14.74 1.13 -2.94
CA HIS A 190 13.96 1.17 -4.17
C HIS A 190 13.26 2.53 -4.39
N SER A 191 12.47 2.62 -5.46
CA SER A 191 11.95 3.88 -6.01
C SER A 191 10.62 4.38 -5.41
N HIS A 192 10.12 3.81 -4.30
CA HIS A 192 8.90 4.28 -3.63
C HIS A 192 9.18 5.37 -2.58
N ALA A 193 8.20 6.26 -2.41
CA ALA A 193 8.39 7.48 -1.64
C ALA A 193 8.57 7.26 -0.14
N ASP A 194 8.01 6.21 0.41
CA ASP A 194 8.13 5.84 1.83
C ASP A 194 9.53 5.33 2.22
N HIS A 195 10.43 5.17 1.24
CA HIS A 195 11.83 4.81 1.47
C HIS A 195 12.80 5.98 1.25
N PHE A 196 12.44 6.97 0.43
CA PHE A 196 13.31 8.10 0.14
C PHE A 196 12.75 9.47 0.59
N GLY A 197 11.45 9.56 0.85
CA GLY A 197 10.75 10.86 1.01
C GLY A 197 11.27 11.71 2.17
N GLY A 198 11.77 11.07 3.22
CA GLY A 198 12.32 11.73 4.39
C GLY A 198 13.81 12.09 4.31
N ILE A 199 14.49 11.92 3.16
CA ILE A 199 15.95 12.06 3.06
C ILE A 199 16.49 13.39 3.56
N SER A 200 15.75 14.50 3.40
CA SER A 200 16.15 15.81 3.93
C SER A 200 16.05 15.89 5.47
N GLY A 201 15.43 14.92 6.13
CA GLY A 201 15.45 14.76 7.58
C GLY A 201 16.71 14.06 8.10
N VAL A 202 17.40 13.32 7.22
CA VAL A 202 18.63 12.58 7.52
C VAL A 202 19.88 13.39 7.18
N MET A 203 19.86 14.14 6.06
CA MET A 203 21.01 14.91 5.58
C MET A 203 20.59 16.19 4.87
N ALA A 204 21.44 17.21 4.92
CA ALA A 204 21.26 18.41 4.13
C ALA A 204 21.66 18.19 2.66
N LYS A 205 21.00 18.89 1.73
CA LYS A 205 21.25 18.73 0.29
C LYS A 205 22.68 19.12 -0.11
N GLU A 206 23.24 20.13 0.53
CA GLU A 206 24.61 20.61 0.32
C GLU A 206 25.67 19.62 0.79
N ASP A 207 25.30 18.61 1.61
CA ASP A 207 26.20 17.57 2.06
C ASP A 207 26.26 16.36 1.13
N LYS A 208 25.39 16.31 0.11
CA LYS A 208 25.42 15.26 -0.91
C LYS A 208 26.78 15.26 -1.66
N ALA A 209 27.32 14.08 -1.88
CA ALA A 209 28.51 13.88 -2.68
C ALA A 209 28.29 14.26 -4.17
N ASP A 210 29.36 14.67 -4.83
CA ASP A 210 29.33 15.01 -6.26
C ASP A 210 29.25 13.73 -7.11
N GLU A 211 28.19 13.61 -7.89
CA GLU A 211 27.90 12.47 -8.77
C GLU A 211 28.89 12.30 -9.93
N THR A 212 29.72 13.30 -10.20
CA THR A 212 30.77 13.21 -11.24
C THR A 212 32.02 12.50 -10.76
N LEU A 213 32.14 12.28 -9.43
CA LEU A 213 33.28 11.60 -8.81
C LEU A 213 33.04 10.07 -8.78
N SER A 214 34.13 9.31 -8.80
CA SER A 214 34.06 7.88 -8.50
C SER A 214 33.52 7.65 -7.09
N ILE A 215 32.86 6.51 -6.82
CA ILE A 215 32.38 6.20 -5.46
C ILE A 215 33.51 6.25 -4.41
N LYS A 216 34.72 5.83 -4.77
CA LYS A 216 35.89 5.93 -3.92
C LYS A 216 36.22 7.38 -3.55
N ASP A 217 36.16 8.28 -4.53
CA ASP A 217 36.46 9.70 -4.31
C ASP A 217 35.31 10.38 -3.56
N GLN A 218 34.07 9.98 -3.81
CA GLN A 218 32.90 10.44 -3.03
C GLN A 218 33.07 10.09 -1.54
N LEU A 219 33.39 8.85 -1.22
CA LEU A 219 33.63 8.38 0.17
C LEU A 219 34.81 9.10 0.83
N ALA A 220 35.83 9.46 0.06
CA ALA A 220 36.99 10.21 0.56
C ALA A 220 36.76 11.72 0.68
N SER A 221 35.72 12.27 0.07
CA SER A 221 35.44 13.72 0.00
C SER A 221 34.95 14.33 1.31
N GLY A 222 34.48 13.51 2.26
CA GLY A 222 33.78 13.95 3.46
C GLY A 222 32.32 14.37 3.23
N LYS A 223 31.82 14.21 1.99
CA LYS A 223 30.40 14.35 1.63
C LYS A 223 29.69 13.01 1.70
N ILE A 224 28.37 13.03 1.65
CA ILE A 224 27.49 11.88 1.87
C ILE A 224 27.02 11.34 0.52
N PRO A 225 27.51 10.16 0.07
CA PRO A 225 26.92 9.52 -1.11
C PRO A 225 25.49 9.08 -0.84
N VAL A 226 24.63 9.32 -1.84
CA VAL A 226 23.28 8.76 -1.94
C VAL A 226 23.34 7.63 -2.96
N ILE A 227 23.17 6.41 -2.48
CA ILE A 227 23.35 5.16 -3.23
C ILE A 227 21.99 4.52 -3.46
N THR A 228 21.68 4.16 -4.72
CA THR A 228 20.39 3.58 -5.10
C THR A 228 20.59 2.47 -6.14
N PRO A 229 19.58 1.61 -6.38
CA PRO A 229 19.61 0.75 -7.56
C PRO A 229 19.50 1.59 -8.85
N VAL A 230 20.08 1.09 -9.94
CA VAL A 230 20.01 1.71 -11.26
C VAL A 230 18.56 1.95 -11.70
N GLY A 231 18.28 3.12 -12.29
CA GLY A 231 16.94 3.50 -12.74
C GLY A 231 16.06 4.15 -11.67
N PHE A 232 16.55 4.29 -10.44
CA PHE A 232 15.82 4.86 -9.32
C PHE A 232 15.14 6.20 -9.66
N THR A 233 15.87 7.17 -10.18
CA THR A 233 15.32 8.50 -10.48
C THR A 233 14.21 8.43 -11.51
N GLU A 234 14.38 7.64 -12.57
CA GLU A 234 13.39 7.52 -13.65
C GLU A 234 12.09 6.94 -13.12
N HIS A 235 12.15 5.83 -12.38
CA HIS A 235 10.97 5.15 -11.85
C HIS A 235 10.28 5.96 -10.76
N SER A 236 11.02 6.59 -9.85
CA SER A 236 10.45 7.49 -8.83
C SER A 236 9.67 8.64 -9.46
N VAL A 237 10.22 9.26 -10.52
CA VAL A 237 9.56 10.38 -11.21
C VAL A 237 8.34 9.92 -12.00
N LYS A 238 8.43 8.83 -12.76
CA LYS A 238 7.30 8.30 -13.54
C LYS A 238 6.10 8.03 -12.65
N GLU A 239 6.31 7.39 -11.53
CA GLU A 239 5.24 7.02 -10.62
C GLU A 239 4.62 8.23 -9.94
N ASN A 240 5.43 9.11 -9.35
CA ASN A 240 4.93 10.19 -8.51
C ASN A 240 4.54 11.46 -9.29
N VAL A 241 5.00 11.64 -10.54
CA VAL A 241 4.75 12.85 -11.31
C VAL A 241 3.75 12.60 -12.44
N TYR A 242 3.96 11.59 -13.31
CA TYR A 242 3.15 11.43 -14.52
C TYR A 242 1.70 11.07 -14.23
N ALA A 243 1.47 10.10 -13.36
CA ALA A 243 0.14 9.65 -12.93
C ALA A 243 -0.22 10.12 -11.50
N GLY A 244 0.60 10.97 -10.89
CA GLY A 244 0.56 11.32 -9.48
C GLY A 244 -0.80 11.75 -8.94
N LYS A 245 -1.59 12.53 -9.70
CA LYS A 245 -2.95 12.93 -9.29
C LYS A 245 -3.90 11.74 -9.21
N GLY A 246 -3.88 10.86 -10.20
CA GLY A 246 -4.71 9.66 -10.23
C GLY A 246 -4.31 8.68 -9.13
N MET A 247 -3.02 8.44 -9.00
CA MET A 247 -2.47 7.57 -7.94
C MET A 247 -2.74 8.14 -6.55
N GLY A 248 -2.55 9.45 -6.33
CA GLY A 248 -2.84 10.10 -5.06
C GLY A 248 -4.31 9.95 -4.63
N ARG A 249 -5.27 10.09 -5.56
CA ARG A 249 -6.70 9.85 -5.27
C ARG A 249 -6.96 8.40 -4.85
N ARG A 250 -6.35 7.44 -5.54
CA ARG A 250 -6.49 6.00 -5.24
C ARG A 250 -5.74 5.60 -3.97
N SER A 251 -4.58 6.23 -3.68
CA SER A 251 -3.84 6.03 -2.43
C SER A 251 -4.69 6.31 -1.19
N ASN A 252 -5.58 7.30 -1.26
CA ASN A 252 -6.45 7.63 -0.15
C ASN A 252 -7.42 6.51 0.21
N TYR A 253 -7.84 5.73 -0.78
CA TYR A 253 -8.62 4.52 -0.57
C TYR A 253 -7.73 3.40 -0.02
N GLN A 254 -6.67 3.04 -0.73
CA GLN A 254 -5.79 1.93 -0.37
C GLN A 254 -5.23 2.07 1.06
N TYR A 255 -4.78 3.26 1.43
CA TYR A 255 -4.16 3.51 2.74
C TYR A 255 -5.14 4.05 3.78
N GLY A 256 -6.42 4.17 3.43
CA GLY A 256 -7.46 4.64 4.36
C GLY A 256 -7.12 5.99 5.00
N ILE A 257 -6.53 6.92 4.23
CA ILE A 257 -6.03 8.21 4.76
C ILE A 257 -7.17 9.03 5.38
N LEU A 258 -8.39 8.88 4.84
CA LEU A 258 -9.59 9.58 5.30
C LEU A 258 -10.36 8.85 6.40
N LEU A 259 -9.96 7.63 6.74
CA LEU A 259 -10.58 6.84 7.79
C LEU A 259 -9.97 7.17 9.14
N THR A 260 -10.79 7.31 10.14
CA THR A 260 -10.33 7.37 11.53
C THR A 260 -9.85 5.99 11.95
N PRO A 261 -8.66 5.86 12.59
CA PRO A 261 -8.24 4.62 13.20
C PRO A 261 -9.27 4.11 14.22
N GLY A 262 -9.56 2.81 14.19
CA GLY A 262 -10.57 2.23 15.08
C GLY A 262 -11.09 0.88 14.59
N VAL A 263 -11.86 0.22 15.43
CA VAL A 263 -12.38 -1.13 15.16
C VAL A 263 -13.38 -1.19 13.98
N THR A 264 -14.05 -0.08 13.68
CA THR A 264 -14.90 0.08 12.48
C THR A 264 -14.24 0.94 11.41
N GLY A 265 -12.98 1.32 11.59
CA GLY A 265 -12.21 2.17 10.70
C GLY A 265 -10.90 1.54 10.27
N LYS A 266 -9.86 2.38 10.15
CA LYS A 266 -8.53 2.00 9.70
C LYS A 266 -7.79 1.19 10.77
N LEU A 267 -7.09 0.16 10.30
CA LEU A 267 -6.13 -0.66 11.04
C LEU A 267 -4.75 -0.59 10.35
N ALA A 268 -3.83 -1.54 10.69
CA ALA A 268 -2.56 -1.66 9.96
C ALA A 268 -2.77 -1.97 8.48
N GLN A 269 -1.74 -1.65 7.69
CA GLN A 269 -1.69 -1.90 6.25
C GLN A 269 -1.05 -3.26 5.91
N GLY A 270 -0.74 -4.08 6.93
CA GLY A 270 0.08 -5.28 6.75
C GLY A 270 1.59 -5.00 6.82
N ILE A 271 2.05 -3.96 6.16
CA ILE A 271 3.47 -3.54 6.10
C ILE A 271 3.79 -2.37 7.06
N GLY A 272 2.86 -2.00 7.93
CA GLY A 272 2.98 -0.89 8.89
C GLY A 272 1.62 -0.31 9.23
N MET A 273 1.58 0.68 10.14
CA MET A 273 0.31 1.27 10.61
C MET A 273 -0.34 2.22 9.60
N GLY A 274 0.45 2.88 8.76
CA GLY A 274 -0.02 3.82 7.76
C GLY A 274 1.08 4.78 7.31
N GLN A 275 0.77 5.66 6.37
CA GLN A 275 1.70 6.67 5.85
C GLN A 275 1.58 7.97 6.66
N SER A 276 2.73 8.61 6.95
CA SER A 276 2.76 9.97 7.45
C SER A 276 2.32 10.99 6.39
N THR A 277 1.87 12.16 6.84
CA THR A 277 1.38 13.23 5.96
C THR A 277 2.31 14.45 5.92
N GLY A 278 3.55 14.30 6.32
CA GLY A 278 4.56 15.36 6.38
C GLY A 278 5.13 15.78 5.01
N THR A 279 6.32 16.37 5.07
CA THR A 279 7.02 16.89 3.90
C THR A 279 7.78 15.76 3.18
N VAL A 280 7.47 15.54 1.90
CA VAL A 280 8.19 14.61 1.04
C VAL A 280 9.29 15.37 0.29
N SER A 281 10.53 14.94 0.48
CA SER A 281 11.72 15.46 -0.22
C SER A 281 12.26 14.44 -1.22
N PHE A 282 13.18 14.88 -2.08
CA PHE A 282 13.83 14.01 -3.06
C PHE A 282 15.27 14.48 -3.31
N MET A 283 16.19 13.51 -3.37
CA MET A 283 17.55 13.75 -3.84
C MET A 283 17.91 12.74 -4.93
N THR A 284 18.46 13.25 -6.05
CA THR A 284 19.03 12.37 -7.06
C THR A 284 20.20 11.60 -6.47
N PRO A 285 20.40 10.31 -6.83
CA PRO A 285 21.54 9.56 -6.34
C PRO A 285 22.85 10.20 -6.79
N SER A 286 23.91 10.01 -6.02
CA SER A 286 25.26 10.32 -6.45
C SER A 286 25.98 9.07 -6.97
N TYR A 287 25.43 7.88 -6.68
CA TYR A 287 25.93 6.60 -7.17
C TYR A 287 24.79 5.60 -7.34
N GLU A 288 24.79 4.88 -8.44
CA GLU A 288 23.82 3.80 -8.71
C GLU A 288 24.54 2.44 -8.75
N ILE A 289 23.99 1.45 -8.04
CA ILE A 289 24.40 0.05 -8.17
C ILE A 289 23.85 -0.47 -9.49
N THR A 290 24.73 -0.93 -10.38
CA THR A 290 24.39 -1.31 -11.75
C THR A 290 24.42 -2.81 -12.02
N GLN A 291 24.95 -3.60 -11.09
CA GLN A 291 25.02 -5.06 -11.22
C GLN A 291 24.97 -5.77 -9.86
N SER A 292 24.37 -6.95 -9.83
CA SER A 292 24.43 -7.83 -8.66
C SER A 292 25.86 -8.31 -8.41
N GLY A 293 26.21 -8.52 -7.13
CA GLY A 293 27.55 -8.90 -6.67
C GLY A 293 28.52 -7.71 -6.56
N GLU A 294 28.09 -6.49 -6.84
CA GLU A 294 28.89 -5.28 -6.57
C GLU A 294 29.13 -5.14 -5.07
N LYS A 295 30.37 -4.77 -4.68
CA LYS A 295 30.75 -4.60 -3.28
C LYS A 295 31.26 -3.21 -3.03
N LEU A 296 30.80 -2.60 -1.94
CA LEU A 296 31.31 -1.34 -1.43
C LEU A 296 31.77 -1.51 0.01
N THR A 297 32.87 -0.88 0.36
CA THR A 297 33.27 -0.71 1.77
C THR A 297 33.02 0.73 2.17
N ILE A 298 32.08 0.95 3.08
CA ILE A 298 31.67 2.27 3.56
C ILE A 298 31.96 2.35 5.05
N ASP A 299 32.84 3.27 5.45
CA ASP A 299 33.22 3.49 6.86
C ASP A 299 33.53 2.18 7.61
N GLY A 300 34.27 1.26 6.97
CA GLY A 300 34.68 -0.04 7.52
C GLY A 300 33.65 -1.17 7.33
N VAL A 301 32.45 -0.91 6.87
CA VAL A 301 31.41 -1.92 6.63
C VAL A 301 31.44 -2.39 5.17
N GLU A 302 31.56 -3.70 4.95
CA GLU A 302 31.45 -4.31 3.63
C GLU A 302 29.98 -4.61 3.31
N LEU A 303 29.52 -4.12 2.17
CA LEU A 303 28.17 -4.28 1.64
C LEU A 303 28.25 -4.95 0.27
N GLU A 304 27.51 -6.04 0.07
CA GLU A 304 27.35 -6.70 -1.23
C GLU A 304 25.90 -6.58 -1.69
N PHE A 305 25.69 -6.14 -2.93
CA PHE A 305 24.36 -5.80 -3.45
C PHE A 305 23.82 -6.87 -4.39
N GLN A 306 22.54 -7.15 -4.27
CA GLN A 306 21.78 -7.95 -5.23
C GLN A 306 20.68 -7.07 -5.83
N LEU A 307 20.70 -6.84 -7.15
CA LEU A 307 19.61 -6.14 -7.85
C LEU A 307 18.42 -7.08 -8.04
N THR A 308 17.22 -6.58 -7.78
CA THR A 308 15.96 -7.32 -7.87
C THR A 308 14.89 -6.55 -8.67
N PRO A 309 15.21 -6.11 -9.91
CA PRO A 309 14.30 -5.26 -10.67
C PRO A 309 12.99 -5.97 -11.02
N GLY A 310 11.88 -5.21 -10.94
CA GLY A 310 10.54 -5.72 -11.29
C GLY A 310 9.90 -6.60 -10.22
N THR A 311 10.45 -6.58 -9.00
CA THR A 311 9.85 -7.18 -7.81
C THR A 311 8.89 -6.17 -7.16
N GLU A 312 9.13 -5.70 -5.94
CA GLU A 312 8.28 -4.71 -5.30
C GLU A 312 8.29 -3.39 -6.08
N ALA A 313 9.46 -2.99 -6.59
CA ALA A 313 9.61 -1.84 -7.48
C ALA A 313 10.37 -2.21 -8.77
N PRO A 314 10.23 -1.39 -9.85
CA PRO A 314 11.03 -1.58 -11.06
C PRO A 314 12.53 -1.46 -10.83
N ALA A 315 12.96 -0.62 -9.86
CA ALA A 315 14.33 -0.46 -9.42
C ALA A 315 14.40 -0.77 -7.92
N GLU A 316 14.96 -1.92 -7.58
CA GLU A 316 15.09 -2.42 -6.20
C GLU A 316 16.36 -3.24 -6.01
N MET A 317 16.87 -3.30 -4.77
CA MET A 317 18.05 -4.09 -4.39
C MET A 317 18.00 -4.59 -2.96
N ASN A 318 18.53 -5.80 -2.75
CA ASN A 318 18.85 -6.38 -1.45
C ASN A 318 20.34 -6.15 -1.11
N MET A 319 20.73 -6.33 0.17
CA MET A 319 22.12 -6.21 0.60
C MET A 319 22.52 -7.29 1.59
N TRP A 320 23.72 -7.83 1.41
CA TRP A 320 24.40 -8.71 2.37
C TRP A 320 25.47 -7.95 3.15
N LEU A 321 25.41 -8.06 4.46
CA LEU A 321 26.37 -7.49 5.42
C LEU A 321 27.12 -8.64 6.08
N SER A 322 28.24 -9.07 5.47
CA SER A 322 28.98 -10.29 5.86
C SER A 322 29.51 -10.24 7.29
N GLN A 323 29.97 -9.09 7.76
CA GLN A 323 30.49 -8.87 9.11
C GLN A 323 29.44 -9.14 10.21
N TYR A 324 28.17 -8.90 9.89
CA TYR A 324 27.03 -9.06 10.80
C TYR A 324 26.25 -10.35 10.54
N LYS A 325 26.61 -11.11 9.50
CA LYS A 325 25.79 -12.23 9.00
C LYS A 325 24.32 -11.84 8.81
N ALA A 326 24.10 -10.62 8.35
CA ALA A 326 22.79 -9.99 8.23
C ALA A 326 22.45 -9.76 6.76
N LEU A 327 21.23 -10.11 6.38
CA LEU A 327 20.71 -9.95 5.04
C LEU A 327 19.56 -8.93 5.07
N TRP A 328 19.74 -7.79 4.42
CA TRP A 328 18.68 -6.83 4.21
C TRP A 328 17.91 -7.16 2.93
N MET A 329 16.67 -7.51 3.09
CA MET A 329 15.79 -7.95 1.98
C MET A 329 14.92 -6.82 1.42
N ALA A 330 15.25 -5.57 1.69
CA ALA A 330 14.50 -4.41 1.22
C ALA A 330 12.99 -4.57 1.47
N GLU A 331 12.18 -4.67 0.41
CA GLU A 331 10.76 -5.03 0.51
C GLU A 331 10.43 -6.38 -0.17
N ASN A 332 11.48 -7.13 -0.59
CA ASN A 332 11.33 -8.45 -1.21
C ASN A 332 10.82 -9.53 -0.24
N CYS A 333 11.12 -9.40 1.06
CA CYS A 333 10.57 -10.23 2.12
C CYS A 333 10.01 -9.32 3.20
N THR A 334 8.70 -9.29 3.35
CA THR A 334 7.98 -8.56 4.41
C THR A 334 7.18 -9.56 5.25
N GLY A 335 6.76 -9.18 6.44
CA GLY A 335 5.95 -10.02 7.34
C GLY A 335 4.51 -10.26 6.85
N THR A 336 4.30 -10.27 5.54
CA THR A 336 3.00 -10.43 4.87
C THR A 336 3.18 -10.86 3.42
N LEU A 337 2.14 -11.42 2.81
CA LEU A 337 2.04 -11.51 1.36
C LEU A 337 1.94 -10.09 0.78
N HIS A 338 2.95 -9.68 0.03
CA HIS A 338 2.92 -8.39 -0.67
C HIS A 338 2.05 -8.46 -1.94
N ASN A 339 1.52 -7.31 -2.38
CA ASN A 339 0.76 -7.26 -3.61
C ASN A 339 1.66 -7.26 -4.86
N LEU A 340 1.24 -7.98 -5.91
CA LEU A 340 1.87 -7.95 -7.24
C LEU A 340 1.33 -6.81 -8.12
N TYR A 341 0.25 -6.17 -7.69
CA TYR A 341 -0.31 -4.95 -8.26
C TYR A 341 -0.86 -4.11 -7.11
N THR A 342 -0.41 -2.87 -6.99
CA THR A 342 -0.92 -1.99 -5.95
C THR A 342 -2.19 -1.27 -6.41
N LEU A 343 -3.23 -1.22 -5.54
CA LEU A 343 -4.54 -0.65 -5.89
C LEU A 343 -4.45 0.85 -6.22
N ARG A 344 -3.49 1.57 -5.65
CA ARG A 344 -3.23 2.97 -6.01
C ARG A 344 -2.80 3.14 -7.47
N GLY A 345 -2.20 2.12 -8.06
CA GLY A 345 -1.65 2.12 -9.40
C GLY A 345 -0.12 2.06 -9.39
N ALA A 346 0.43 1.15 -10.18
CA ALA A 346 1.84 1.00 -10.48
C ALA A 346 1.99 0.05 -11.67
N GLU A 347 3.22 -0.15 -12.15
CA GLU A 347 3.51 -1.25 -13.07
C GLU A 347 3.25 -2.59 -12.38
N VAL A 348 2.73 -3.58 -13.13
CA VAL A 348 2.48 -4.93 -12.59
C VAL A 348 3.80 -5.62 -12.32
N ARG A 349 3.97 -6.15 -11.12
CA ARG A 349 5.16 -6.81 -10.62
C ARG A 349 5.27 -8.24 -11.13
N ASP A 350 6.48 -8.79 -11.13
CA ASP A 350 6.77 -10.14 -11.62
C ASP A 350 6.90 -11.14 -10.46
N GLY A 351 5.83 -11.88 -10.16
CA GLY A 351 5.85 -12.88 -9.09
C GLY A 351 6.87 -14.01 -9.31
N ALA A 352 7.14 -14.39 -10.56
CA ALA A 352 8.15 -15.40 -10.87
C ALA A 352 9.57 -14.85 -10.67
N ALA A 353 9.85 -13.63 -11.12
CA ALA A 353 11.13 -12.97 -10.88
C ALA A 353 11.36 -12.74 -9.39
N TRP A 354 10.31 -12.29 -8.66
CA TRP A 354 10.37 -12.09 -7.21
C TRP A 354 10.80 -13.37 -6.48
N ALA A 355 10.12 -14.49 -6.74
CA ALA A 355 10.49 -15.80 -6.20
C ALA A 355 11.93 -16.22 -6.58
N SER A 356 12.35 -15.91 -7.82
CA SER A 356 13.69 -16.23 -8.31
C SER A 356 14.77 -15.45 -7.58
N TYR A 357 14.60 -14.15 -7.34
CA TYR A 357 15.59 -13.32 -6.62
C TYR A 357 15.69 -13.71 -5.14
N ILE A 358 14.58 -14.06 -4.49
CA ILE A 358 14.62 -14.58 -3.12
C ILE A 358 15.39 -15.92 -3.10
N THR A 359 15.14 -16.81 -4.06
CA THR A 359 15.86 -18.10 -4.19
C THR A 359 17.36 -17.88 -4.46
N GLU A 360 17.71 -16.88 -5.27
CA GLU A 360 19.11 -16.48 -5.49
C GLU A 360 19.75 -15.99 -4.20
N ALA A 361 19.08 -15.13 -3.41
CA ALA A 361 19.56 -14.67 -2.11
C ALA A 361 19.80 -15.84 -1.13
N ILE A 362 18.90 -16.83 -1.09
CA ILE A 362 19.10 -18.07 -0.31
C ILE A 362 20.37 -18.79 -0.78
N SER A 363 20.56 -18.92 -2.08
CA SER A 363 21.73 -19.63 -2.64
C SER A 363 23.06 -18.92 -2.36
N LEU A 364 23.04 -17.58 -2.34
CA LEU A 364 24.23 -16.76 -2.11
C LEU A 364 24.57 -16.62 -0.62
N TYR A 365 23.57 -16.39 0.22
CA TYR A 365 23.74 -15.91 1.59
C TYR A 365 23.10 -16.82 2.64
N GLY A 366 22.12 -17.64 2.28
CA GLY A 366 21.30 -18.41 3.23
C GLY A 366 22.10 -19.32 4.16
N LYS A 367 23.25 -19.84 3.71
CA LYS A 367 24.11 -20.68 4.55
C LYS A 367 24.69 -19.93 5.77
N ASP A 368 24.99 -18.64 5.59
CA ASP A 368 25.73 -17.84 6.58
C ASP A 368 24.85 -16.77 7.25
N ALA A 369 23.62 -16.54 6.75
CA ALA A 369 22.69 -15.56 7.29
C ALA A 369 22.13 -16.01 8.65
N GLU A 370 22.32 -15.18 9.67
CA GLU A 370 21.83 -15.40 11.04
C GLU A 370 20.61 -14.48 11.35
N VAL A 371 20.44 -13.41 10.57
CA VAL A 371 19.32 -12.50 10.67
C VAL A 371 18.97 -11.96 9.29
N THR A 372 17.67 -11.89 8.99
CA THR A 372 17.15 -11.08 7.89
C THR A 372 16.31 -9.94 8.45
N PHE A 373 16.43 -8.78 7.82
CA PHE A 373 15.68 -7.59 8.17
C PHE A 373 15.30 -6.83 6.91
N GLN A 374 14.32 -5.98 7.00
CA GLN A 374 13.68 -5.38 5.83
C GLN A 374 13.18 -3.97 6.13
N SER A 375 12.69 -3.30 5.09
CA SER A 375 12.22 -1.93 5.14
C SER A 375 10.83 -1.77 5.76
N HIS A 376 10.12 -2.87 6.02
CA HIS A 376 8.83 -2.94 6.72
C HIS A 376 8.80 -4.08 7.74
N ASN A 377 7.85 -4.06 8.66
CA ASN A 377 7.67 -5.06 9.70
C ASN A 377 8.92 -5.24 10.59
N TRP A 378 9.30 -6.47 10.94
CA TRP A 378 10.35 -6.81 11.91
C TRP A 378 11.31 -7.86 11.38
N PRO A 379 12.53 -7.92 11.90
CA PRO A 379 13.51 -8.91 11.50
C PRO A 379 13.14 -10.34 11.94
N HIS A 380 13.78 -11.34 11.30
CA HIS A 380 13.74 -12.75 11.69
C HIS A 380 15.15 -13.23 12.02
N TRP A 381 15.31 -13.98 13.10
CA TRP A 381 16.60 -14.39 13.64
C TRP A 381 16.75 -15.90 13.72
N GLY A 382 17.96 -16.38 13.47
CA GLY A 382 18.34 -17.78 13.44
C GLY A 382 18.39 -18.32 12.01
N ASN A 383 19.48 -19.02 11.67
CA ASN A 383 19.73 -19.44 10.29
C ASN A 383 18.58 -20.27 9.69
N ASP A 384 18.05 -21.23 10.45
CA ASP A 384 16.93 -22.07 9.99
C ASP A 384 15.68 -21.21 9.75
N VAL A 385 15.35 -20.32 10.70
CA VAL A 385 14.18 -19.41 10.61
C VAL A 385 14.32 -18.46 9.42
N VAL A 386 15.50 -17.89 9.21
CA VAL A 386 15.80 -17.00 8.07
C VAL A 386 15.59 -17.72 6.73
N ASN A 387 16.07 -18.96 6.62
CA ASN A 387 15.90 -19.75 5.41
C ASN A 387 14.44 -20.14 5.19
N ASP A 388 13.74 -20.60 6.23
CA ASP A 388 12.31 -20.94 6.15
C ASP A 388 11.47 -19.73 5.75
N TYR A 389 11.75 -18.56 6.34
CA TYR A 389 11.09 -17.30 6.01
C TYR A 389 11.24 -16.96 4.53
N MET A 390 12.45 -17.00 3.98
CA MET A 390 12.72 -16.73 2.57
C MET A 390 12.12 -17.80 1.65
N VAL A 391 12.25 -19.09 2.00
CA VAL A 391 11.71 -20.19 1.19
C VAL A 391 10.19 -20.11 1.08
N ASN A 392 9.49 -19.90 2.19
CA ASN A 392 8.04 -19.81 2.20
C ASN A 392 7.54 -18.57 1.47
N THR A 393 8.23 -17.42 1.62
CA THR A 393 7.90 -16.19 0.88
C THR A 393 8.06 -16.40 -0.63
N ALA A 394 9.18 -16.98 -1.08
CA ALA A 394 9.37 -17.32 -2.49
C ALA A 394 8.32 -18.30 -3.01
N ALA A 395 7.98 -19.31 -2.20
CA ALA A 395 7.01 -20.35 -2.57
C ALA A 395 5.61 -19.77 -2.81
N VAL A 396 5.16 -18.81 -2.01
CA VAL A 396 3.84 -18.16 -2.18
C VAL A 396 3.78 -17.40 -3.52
N TYR A 397 4.77 -16.56 -3.82
CA TYR A 397 4.80 -15.85 -5.12
C TYR A 397 4.88 -16.81 -6.30
N LYS A 398 5.73 -17.82 -6.19
CA LYS A 398 5.88 -18.84 -7.24
C LYS A 398 4.58 -19.62 -7.45
N PHE A 399 3.92 -20.04 -6.38
CA PHE A 399 2.64 -20.73 -6.44
C PHE A 399 1.57 -19.91 -7.13
N ILE A 400 1.39 -18.64 -6.69
CA ILE A 400 0.37 -17.76 -7.27
C ILE A 400 0.63 -17.55 -8.76
N ASN A 401 1.89 -17.29 -9.15
CA ASN A 401 2.26 -17.13 -10.56
C ASN A 401 1.93 -18.38 -11.38
N ASP A 402 2.42 -19.55 -10.95
CA ASP A 402 2.32 -20.78 -11.73
C ASP A 402 0.90 -21.32 -11.78
N GLN A 403 0.18 -21.24 -10.67
CA GLN A 403 -1.22 -21.69 -10.62
C GLN A 403 -2.12 -20.79 -11.47
N THR A 404 -1.88 -19.48 -11.46
CA THR A 404 -2.60 -18.54 -12.34
C THR A 404 -2.33 -18.86 -13.80
N LEU A 405 -1.07 -19.10 -14.19
CA LEU A 405 -0.72 -19.49 -15.56
C LEU A 405 -1.36 -20.82 -15.95
N THR A 406 -1.45 -21.76 -15.01
CA THR A 406 -2.13 -23.05 -15.25
C THR A 406 -3.61 -22.81 -15.60
N TYR A 407 -4.31 -21.98 -14.84
CA TYR A 407 -5.71 -21.65 -15.11
C TYR A 407 -5.89 -20.82 -16.39
N ILE A 408 -5.00 -19.88 -16.69
CA ILE A 408 -4.98 -19.15 -17.97
C ILE A 408 -4.92 -20.13 -19.14
N ASN A 409 -4.03 -21.13 -19.10
CA ASN A 409 -3.90 -22.15 -20.15
C ASN A 409 -5.09 -23.10 -20.24
N GLN A 410 -5.93 -23.16 -19.22
CA GLN A 410 -7.21 -23.89 -19.23
C GLN A 410 -8.36 -23.02 -19.74
N GLY A 411 -8.12 -21.73 -20.01
CA GLY A 411 -9.10 -20.80 -20.61
C GLY A 411 -9.92 -20.00 -19.61
N TYR A 412 -9.55 -19.99 -18.32
CA TYR A 412 -10.24 -19.18 -17.30
C TYR A 412 -9.87 -17.70 -17.41
N THR A 413 -10.84 -16.85 -17.12
CA THR A 413 -10.69 -15.39 -17.05
C THR A 413 -10.09 -14.94 -15.71
N SER A 414 -9.68 -13.67 -15.65
CA SER A 414 -9.12 -13.06 -14.42
C SER A 414 -10.05 -13.20 -13.21
N ASP A 415 -11.35 -12.94 -13.42
CA ASP A 415 -12.33 -12.98 -12.31
C ASP A 415 -12.61 -14.43 -11.88
N GLU A 416 -12.71 -15.39 -12.82
CA GLU A 416 -12.85 -16.79 -12.47
C GLU A 416 -11.64 -17.29 -11.68
N ILE A 417 -10.42 -17.01 -12.13
CA ILE A 417 -9.18 -17.44 -11.46
C ILE A 417 -9.12 -16.88 -10.05
N SER A 418 -9.44 -15.59 -9.86
CA SER A 418 -9.36 -14.95 -8.54
C SER A 418 -10.34 -15.54 -7.51
N ASN A 419 -11.41 -16.18 -7.96
CA ASN A 419 -12.38 -16.88 -7.12
C ASN A 419 -12.08 -18.37 -6.93
N MET A 420 -11.11 -18.94 -7.68
CA MET A 420 -10.78 -20.36 -7.65
C MET A 420 -9.44 -20.66 -6.99
N ILE A 421 -8.52 -19.69 -6.99
CA ILE A 421 -7.16 -19.89 -6.50
C ILE A 421 -7.11 -19.85 -4.97
N GLU A 422 -6.54 -20.90 -4.39
CA GLU A 422 -6.33 -21.01 -2.94
C GLU A 422 -4.90 -21.45 -2.68
N LEU A 423 -4.27 -20.91 -1.62
CA LEU A 423 -2.95 -21.37 -1.20
C LEU A 423 -3.04 -22.80 -0.64
N PRO A 424 -2.02 -23.64 -0.87
CA PRO A 424 -1.88 -24.88 -0.12
C PRO A 424 -1.90 -24.64 1.38
N GLU A 425 -2.51 -25.56 2.14
CA GLU A 425 -2.64 -25.45 3.60
C GLU A 425 -1.32 -25.13 4.31
N ALA A 426 -0.22 -25.74 3.85
CA ALA A 426 1.11 -25.54 4.41
C ALA A 426 1.62 -24.08 4.28
N LEU A 427 1.20 -23.33 3.27
CA LEU A 427 1.54 -21.93 3.08
C LEU A 427 0.48 -21.00 3.70
N ASN A 428 -0.79 -21.42 3.68
CA ASN A 428 -1.90 -20.60 4.16
C ASN A 428 -1.90 -20.42 5.69
N LYS A 429 -1.23 -21.32 6.45
CA LYS A 429 -1.15 -21.27 7.91
C LYS A 429 0.04 -20.50 8.47
N ILE A 430 0.92 -20.00 7.62
CA ILE A 430 2.12 -19.27 8.04
C ILE A 430 1.79 -17.79 8.24
N TRP A 431 2.07 -17.25 9.44
CA TRP A 431 1.71 -15.88 9.80
C TRP A 431 2.32 -14.83 8.85
N TYR A 432 3.59 -14.90 8.51
CA TYR A 432 4.27 -13.95 7.63
C TYR A 432 3.99 -14.12 6.12
N THR A 433 3.15 -15.07 5.73
CA THR A 433 2.65 -15.21 4.35
C THR A 433 1.15 -14.91 4.23
N ARG A 434 0.51 -14.49 5.34
CA ARG A 434 -0.90 -14.10 5.34
C ARG A 434 -1.17 -12.84 4.51
N GLN A 435 -2.42 -12.66 4.15
CA GLN A 435 -2.88 -11.71 3.15
C GLN A 435 -3.12 -10.29 3.72
N TYR A 436 -2.22 -9.80 4.59
CA TYR A 436 -2.43 -8.51 5.27
C TYR A 436 -2.29 -7.30 4.35
N TYR A 437 -1.50 -7.41 3.27
CA TYR A 437 -1.29 -6.32 2.29
C TYR A 437 -1.79 -6.69 0.90
N GLY A 438 -1.15 -7.64 0.20
CA GLY A 438 -1.69 -8.28 -0.99
C GLY A 438 -2.66 -9.40 -0.61
N THR A 439 -3.46 -9.86 -1.57
CA THR A 439 -4.27 -11.08 -1.41
C THR A 439 -3.98 -12.06 -2.53
N VAL A 440 -4.26 -13.34 -2.33
CA VAL A 440 -4.10 -14.37 -3.35
C VAL A 440 -4.94 -14.05 -4.59
N ALA A 441 -6.21 -13.67 -4.36
CA ALA A 441 -7.13 -13.27 -5.43
C ALA A 441 -6.64 -12.04 -6.21
N HIS A 442 -6.18 -11.01 -5.49
CA HIS A 442 -5.63 -9.79 -6.05
C HIS A 442 -4.36 -10.07 -6.88
N ASN A 443 -3.44 -10.87 -6.33
CA ASN A 443 -2.20 -11.22 -6.99
C ASN A 443 -2.41 -12.11 -8.22
N ALA A 444 -3.40 -12.99 -8.21
CA ALA A 444 -3.80 -13.75 -9.40
C ALA A 444 -4.28 -12.83 -10.54
N LYS A 445 -5.10 -11.80 -10.21
CA LYS A 445 -5.48 -10.75 -11.19
C LYS A 445 -4.26 -10.00 -11.73
N ALA A 446 -3.26 -9.73 -10.88
CA ALA A 446 -2.02 -9.09 -11.30
C ALA A 446 -1.21 -9.97 -12.27
N VAL A 447 -1.04 -11.26 -11.97
CA VAL A 447 -0.39 -12.20 -12.88
C VAL A 447 -1.15 -12.29 -14.20
N TYR A 448 -2.48 -12.40 -14.16
CA TYR A 448 -3.30 -12.38 -15.37
C TYR A 448 -3.04 -11.12 -16.20
N GLN A 449 -3.12 -9.95 -15.55
CA GLN A 449 -2.87 -8.65 -16.20
C GLN A 449 -1.49 -8.58 -16.86
N LYS A 450 -0.45 -9.13 -16.22
CA LYS A 450 0.91 -9.16 -16.76
C LYS A 450 1.03 -9.93 -18.06
N PHE A 451 0.37 -11.08 -18.18
CA PHE A 451 0.49 -11.97 -19.33
C PHE A 451 -0.58 -11.73 -20.39
N MET A 452 -1.81 -11.44 -19.99
CA MET A 452 -2.98 -11.35 -20.85
C MET A 452 -3.48 -9.93 -21.08
N GLY A 453 -3.09 -8.98 -20.21
CA GLY A 453 -3.61 -7.61 -20.24
C GLY A 453 -5.03 -7.51 -19.66
N TRP A 454 -5.71 -6.41 -19.97
CA TRP A 454 -7.02 -6.06 -19.40
C TRP A 454 -8.20 -6.81 -20.04
N TYR A 455 -8.03 -7.38 -21.24
CA TYR A 455 -9.12 -7.97 -21.99
C TYR A 455 -9.40 -9.41 -21.55
N ASP A 456 -10.64 -9.67 -21.17
CA ASP A 456 -11.13 -10.95 -20.66
C ASP A 456 -11.56 -11.95 -21.76
N SER A 457 -11.29 -11.65 -23.04
CA SER A 457 -11.70 -12.41 -24.22
C SER A 457 -13.21 -12.50 -24.48
N ASN A 458 -14.05 -11.80 -23.71
CA ASN A 458 -15.46 -11.64 -24.02
C ASN A 458 -15.67 -10.41 -24.94
N PRO A 459 -16.09 -10.59 -26.23
CA PRO A 459 -16.25 -9.46 -27.15
C PRO A 459 -17.25 -8.38 -26.69
N VAL A 460 -18.18 -8.72 -25.79
CA VAL A 460 -19.11 -7.75 -25.20
C VAL A 460 -18.37 -6.70 -24.38
N ASN A 461 -17.28 -7.07 -23.72
CA ASN A 461 -16.47 -6.20 -22.87
C ASN A 461 -15.34 -5.48 -23.64
N LEU A 462 -15.22 -5.69 -24.98
CA LEU A 462 -14.18 -5.02 -25.78
C LEU A 462 -14.37 -3.50 -25.82
N ASN A 463 -15.60 -3.04 -25.94
CA ASN A 463 -15.95 -1.61 -25.94
C ASN A 463 -17.32 -1.40 -25.30
N PRO A 464 -17.45 -1.55 -23.98
CA PRO A 464 -18.71 -1.42 -23.27
C PRO A 464 -19.24 0.02 -23.29
N LEU A 465 -20.51 0.19 -22.98
CA LEU A 465 -21.08 1.52 -22.72
C LEU A 465 -20.36 2.19 -21.53
N MET A 466 -20.46 3.53 -21.48
CA MET A 466 -20.05 4.25 -20.27
C MET A 466 -20.76 3.66 -19.04
N PRO A 467 -20.06 3.48 -17.90
CA PRO A 467 -20.65 2.83 -16.71
C PRO A 467 -21.99 3.41 -16.29
N SER A 468 -22.14 4.75 -16.29
CA SER A 468 -23.42 5.41 -15.96
C SER A 468 -24.53 5.13 -16.98
N ASP A 469 -24.20 5.02 -18.28
CA ASP A 469 -25.20 4.75 -19.33
C ASP A 469 -25.63 3.29 -19.30
N SER A 470 -24.68 2.38 -19.08
CA SER A 470 -24.97 0.95 -18.84
C SER A 470 -25.87 0.77 -17.62
N ALA A 471 -25.54 1.41 -16.51
CA ALA A 471 -26.33 1.35 -15.28
C ALA A 471 -27.79 1.83 -15.47
N LYS A 472 -27.97 2.96 -16.18
CA LYS A 472 -29.32 3.45 -16.50
C LYS A 472 -30.14 2.43 -17.30
N LYS A 473 -29.50 1.76 -18.27
CA LYS A 473 -30.15 0.69 -19.03
C LYS A 473 -30.51 -0.50 -18.16
N TRP A 474 -29.59 -0.93 -17.27
CA TRP A 474 -29.89 -2.00 -16.33
C TRP A 474 -31.07 -1.66 -15.42
N VAL A 475 -31.12 -0.44 -14.87
CA VAL A 475 -32.23 0.01 -14.01
C VAL A 475 -33.54 0.06 -14.80
N GLU A 476 -33.55 0.52 -16.07
CA GLU A 476 -34.71 0.46 -16.94
C GLU A 476 -35.26 -0.98 -17.09
N TYR A 477 -34.35 -1.98 -17.26
CA TYR A 477 -34.74 -3.39 -17.37
C TYR A 477 -35.16 -4.02 -16.04
N LEU A 478 -34.59 -3.59 -14.92
CA LEU A 478 -34.97 -4.04 -13.56
C LEU A 478 -36.37 -3.55 -13.18
N GLY A 479 -36.81 -2.40 -13.71
CA GLY A 479 -38.14 -1.83 -13.52
C GLY A 479 -38.29 -1.12 -12.17
N ASP A 480 -38.96 -1.74 -11.21
CA ASP A 480 -39.25 -1.15 -9.90
C ASP A 480 -38.01 -1.17 -8.97
N VAL A 481 -37.34 -0.03 -8.84
CA VAL A 481 -36.15 0.15 -8.03
C VAL A 481 -36.44 -0.10 -6.54
N ASP A 482 -37.56 0.34 -6.01
CA ASP A 482 -37.92 0.15 -4.61
C ASP A 482 -38.06 -1.35 -4.28
N LYS A 483 -38.64 -2.12 -5.19
CA LYS A 483 -38.72 -3.58 -5.06
C LYS A 483 -37.34 -4.23 -5.12
N VAL A 484 -36.45 -3.77 -6.00
CA VAL A 484 -35.07 -4.26 -6.08
C VAL A 484 -34.31 -4.00 -4.78
N LEU A 485 -34.46 -2.80 -4.20
CA LEU A 485 -33.85 -2.46 -2.92
C LEU A 485 -34.38 -3.30 -1.75
N GLN A 486 -35.68 -3.62 -1.74
CA GLN A 486 -36.24 -4.56 -0.76
C GLN A 486 -35.65 -5.97 -0.88
N MET A 487 -35.46 -6.46 -2.12
CA MET A 487 -34.78 -7.75 -2.36
C MET A 487 -33.33 -7.70 -1.91
N ALA A 488 -32.57 -6.66 -2.28
CA ALA A 488 -31.20 -6.48 -1.87
C ALA A 488 -31.05 -6.38 -0.34
N LYS A 489 -32.01 -5.72 0.35
CA LYS A 489 -32.04 -5.69 1.81
C LYS A 489 -32.27 -7.10 2.40
N ALA A 490 -33.15 -7.89 1.80
CA ALA A 490 -33.36 -9.28 2.22
C ALA A 490 -32.12 -10.17 1.98
N ASP A 491 -31.33 -9.89 0.93
CA ASP A 491 -30.08 -10.58 0.66
C ASP A 491 -28.96 -10.10 1.61
N PHE A 492 -28.93 -8.81 1.98
CA PHE A 492 -28.07 -8.31 3.05
C PHE A 492 -28.31 -9.05 4.38
N ASP A 493 -29.57 -9.28 4.74
CA ASP A 493 -29.96 -9.99 5.95
C ASP A 493 -29.58 -11.49 5.92
N LYS A 494 -29.18 -12.03 4.76
CA LYS A 494 -28.61 -13.38 4.60
C LYS A 494 -27.06 -13.40 4.56
N GLY A 495 -26.43 -12.24 4.59
CA GLY A 495 -24.96 -12.12 4.50
C GLY A 495 -24.40 -12.08 3.08
N GLU A 496 -25.23 -11.90 2.05
CA GLU A 496 -24.80 -11.85 0.63
C GLU A 496 -24.26 -10.46 0.25
N TYR A 497 -23.31 -9.92 1.03
CA TYR A 497 -22.86 -8.52 0.96
C TYR A 497 -22.27 -8.13 -0.38
N GLN A 498 -21.47 -9.02 -1.02
CA GLN A 498 -20.89 -8.73 -2.32
C GLN A 498 -21.98 -8.55 -3.38
N TRP A 499 -22.99 -9.42 -3.40
CA TRP A 499 -24.13 -9.31 -4.31
C TRP A 499 -24.94 -8.03 -4.07
N VAL A 500 -25.20 -7.70 -2.81
CA VAL A 500 -25.88 -6.46 -2.43
C VAL A 500 -25.10 -5.23 -2.92
N ALA A 501 -23.77 -5.22 -2.74
CA ALA A 501 -22.93 -4.14 -3.24
C ALA A 501 -23.01 -4.00 -4.77
N GLU A 502 -22.98 -5.09 -5.54
CA GLU A 502 -23.09 -5.08 -7.01
C GLU A 502 -24.41 -4.50 -7.49
N VAL A 503 -25.53 -4.96 -6.91
CA VAL A 503 -26.87 -4.50 -7.25
C VAL A 503 -27.05 -3.02 -6.91
N THR A 504 -26.73 -2.63 -5.68
CA THR A 504 -26.92 -1.26 -5.20
C THR A 504 -25.99 -0.28 -5.88
N ASN A 505 -24.74 -0.67 -6.15
CA ASN A 505 -23.78 0.12 -6.92
C ASN A 505 -24.30 0.41 -8.34
N THR A 506 -24.96 -0.55 -8.99
CA THR A 506 -25.60 -0.33 -10.29
C THR A 506 -26.67 0.76 -10.20
N ILE A 507 -27.50 0.77 -9.15
CA ILE A 507 -28.51 1.80 -8.93
C ILE A 507 -27.86 3.17 -8.67
N VAL A 508 -26.80 3.21 -7.84
CA VAL A 508 -26.05 4.45 -7.54
C VAL A 508 -25.42 5.05 -8.81
N PHE A 509 -24.86 4.23 -9.71
CA PHE A 509 -24.32 4.71 -10.98
C PHE A 509 -25.39 5.22 -11.94
N ALA A 510 -26.61 4.67 -11.88
CA ALA A 510 -27.75 5.16 -12.65
C ALA A 510 -28.31 6.46 -12.08
N ASP A 511 -28.47 6.55 -10.76
CA ASP A 511 -28.97 7.69 -10.01
C ASP A 511 -28.16 7.91 -8.71
N PRO A 512 -27.12 8.76 -8.75
CA PRO A 512 -26.30 9.07 -7.57
C PRO A 512 -27.05 9.76 -6.42
N THR A 513 -28.30 10.20 -6.65
CA THR A 513 -29.14 10.86 -5.63
C THR A 513 -30.01 9.87 -4.87
N ASN A 514 -30.09 8.60 -5.29
CA ASN A 514 -30.84 7.56 -4.60
C ASN A 514 -30.19 7.23 -3.26
N THR A 515 -30.69 7.84 -2.18
CA THR A 515 -30.16 7.72 -0.83
C THR A 515 -30.25 6.28 -0.32
N ASP A 516 -31.33 5.56 -0.57
CA ASP A 516 -31.51 4.20 -0.07
C ASP A 516 -30.51 3.24 -0.72
N ALA A 517 -30.25 3.37 -2.02
CA ALA A 517 -29.23 2.58 -2.71
C ALA A 517 -27.82 2.89 -2.18
N ARG A 518 -27.52 4.17 -1.94
CA ARG A 518 -26.21 4.59 -1.38
C ARG A 518 -26.00 4.02 0.02
N LEU A 519 -26.99 4.12 0.90
CA LEU A 519 -26.87 3.63 2.28
C LEU A 519 -26.78 2.11 2.35
N LEU A 520 -27.59 1.39 1.56
CA LEU A 520 -27.52 -0.08 1.54
C LEU A 520 -26.21 -0.58 0.92
N CYS A 521 -25.69 0.12 -0.10
CA CYS A 521 -24.35 -0.15 -0.65
C CYS A 521 -23.27 0.06 0.42
N ALA A 522 -23.32 1.16 1.17
CA ALA A 522 -22.40 1.44 2.25
C ALA A 522 -22.45 0.37 3.35
N ASP A 523 -23.67 -0.03 3.77
CA ASP A 523 -23.88 -1.10 4.76
C ASP A 523 -23.18 -2.42 4.31
N ALA A 524 -23.31 -2.78 3.02
CA ALA A 524 -22.70 -4.00 2.48
C ALA A 524 -21.17 -3.91 2.41
N LEU A 525 -20.64 -2.76 1.95
CA LEU A 525 -19.19 -2.53 1.89
C LEU A 525 -18.56 -2.52 3.28
N GLU A 526 -19.24 -2.00 4.32
CA GLU A 526 -18.74 -2.08 5.70
C GLU A 526 -18.57 -3.54 6.15
N GLN A 527 -19.54 -4.41 5.87
CA GLN A 527 -19.44 -5.82 6.25
C GLN A 527 -18.31 -6.53 5.50
N LEU A 528 -18.09 -6.25 4.21
CA LEU A 528 -16.95 -6.75 3.45
C LEU A 528 -15.62 -6.25 4.03
N GLY A 529 -15.55 -4.97 4.41
CA GLY A 529 -14.37 -4.38 5.04
C GLY A 529 -14.05 -5.00 6.39
N TYR A 530 -15.08 -5.33 7.20
CA TYR A 530 -14.89 -5.96 8.51
C TYR A 530 -14.36 -7.40 8.41
N GLN A 531 -14.70 -8.12 7.36
CA GLN A 531 -14.22 -9.47 7.10
C GLN A 531 -12.84 -9.52 6.44
N ALA A 532 -12.39 -8.41 5.82
CA ALA A 532 -11.15 -8.38 5.07
C ALA A 532 -9.93 -8.60 5.99
N GLU A 533 -9.10 -9.61 5.67
CA GLU A 533 -7.78 -9.81 6.26
C GLU A 533 -6.77 -8.78 5.74
N SER A 534 -6.93 -8.31 4.49
CA SER A 534 -6.08 -7.29 3.90
C SER A 534 -6.46 -5.90 4.42
N GLY A 535 -5.51 -5.19 5.03
CA GLY A 535 -5.66 -3.80 5.43
C GLY A 535 -6.06 -2.88 4.27
N PRO A 536 -5.39 -2.94 3.09
CA PRO A 536 -5.80 -2.20 1.92
C PRO A 536 -7.23 -2.52 1.44
N TRP A 537 -7.64 -3.78 1.37
CA TRP A 537 -9.00 -4.13 0.99
C TRP A 537 -10.03 -3.60 1.99
N ARG A 538 -9.76 -3.72 3.28
CA ARG A 538 -10.57 -3.12 4.34
C ARG A 538 -10.73 -1.62 4.10
N ASN A 539 -9.65 -0.92 3.82
CA ASN A 539 -9.65 0.52 3.60
C ASN A 539 -10.41 0.92 2.33
N GLU A 540 -10.29 0.17 1.23
CA GLU A 540 -11.04 0.40 -0.01
C GLU A 540 -12.54 0.34 0.27
N TYR A 541 -13.01 -0.72 0.93
CA TYR A 541 -14.42 -0.89 1.26
C TYR A 541 -14.94 0.19 2.21
N LEU A 542 -14.21 0.46 3.31
CA LEU A 542 -14.68 1.41 4.31
C LEU A 542 -14.60 2.86 3.83
N THR A 543 -13.61 3.23 3.01
CA THR A 543 -13.53 4.57 2.41
C THR A 543 -14.69 4.78 1.43
N ALA A 544 -15.00 3.77 0.61
CA ALA A 544 -16.15 3.83 -0.29
C ALA A 544 -17.48 3.95 0.48
N ALA A 545 -17.65 3.20 1.56
CA ALA A 545 -18.82 3.30 2.44
C ALA A 545 -18.96 4.70 3.04
N GLN A 546 -17.86 5.29 3.53
CA GLN A 546 -17.83 6.66 4.06
C GLN A 546 -18.26 7.68 3.00
N GLU A 547 -17.75 7.59 1.77
CA GLU A 547 -18.12 8.52 0.69
C GLU A 547 -19.56 8.31 0.22
N LEU A 548 -20.08 7.09 0.22
CA LEU A 548 -21.49 6.83 -0.07
C LEU A 548 -22.42 7.49 0.96
N ARG A 549 -22.06 7.52 2.23
CA ARG A 549 -22.84 8.16 3.30
C ARG A 549 -22.75 9.67 3.27
N HIS A 550 -21.53 10.21 3.14
CA HIS A 550 -21.25 11.63 3.42
C HIS A 550 -20.87 12.45 2.18
N GLY A 551 -20.76 11.80 1.01
CA GLY A 551 -20.26 12.41 -0.22
C GLY A 551 -18.72 12.37 -0.30
N ASN A 552 -18.20 12.67 -1.49
CA ASN A 552 -16.78 12.62 -1.75
C ASN A 552 -16.06 13.70 -0.93
N ALA A 553 -15.00 13.32 -0.26
CA ALA A 553 -14.14 14.28 0.41
C ALA A 553 -13.44 15.20 -0.59
N ASN A 554 -13.37 16.48 -0.27
CA ASN A 554 -12.54 17.41 -1.04
C ASN A 554 -11.07 17.13 -0.73
N PHE A 555 -10.36 16.65 -1.73
CA PHE A 555 -8.94 16.36 -1.61
C PHE A 555 -8.11 17.63 -1.70
N THR A 556 -7.50 18.01 -0.59
CA THR A 556 -6.22 18.71 -0.59
C THR A 556 -5.13 17.64 -0.40
N ALA A 557 -4.06 17.70 -1.21
CA ALA A 557 -2.93 16.77 -1.03
C ALA A 557 -2.49 16.79 0.44
N SER A 558 -2.48 15.62 1.08
CA SER A 558 -2.14 15.50 2.50
C SER A 558 -0.64 15.66 2.77
N THR A 559 0.20 15.50 1.74
CA THR A 559 1.66 15.64 1.82
C THR A 559 2.14 16.91 1.16
N LYS A 560 3.09 17.59 1.80
CA LYS A 560 3.82 18.73 1.21
C LYS A 560 5.00 18.14 0.40
N SER A 561 5.22 18.60 -0.83
CA SER A 561 6.38 18.20 -1.64
C SER A 561 7.34 19.38 -1.79
N THR A 562 8.64 19.14 -1.66
CA THR A 562 9.69 20.15 -1.88
C THR A 562 9.81 20.56 -3.36
N GLY A 563 9.16 19.85 -4.28
CA GLY A 563 9.29 20.05 -5.74
C GLY A 563 10.63 19.61 -6.32
N ASP A 564 11.49 18.96 -5.55
CA ASP A 564 12.81 18.50 -6.03
C ASP A 564 12.68 17.37 -7.04
N MET A 565 11.67 16.52 -6.92
CA MET A 565 11.37 15.46 -7.88
C MET A 565 11.03 16.01 -9.27
N VAL A 566 10.31 17.14 -9.35
CA VAL A 566 10.03 17.81 -10.62
C VAL A 566 11.31 18.42 -11.23
N LYS A 567 12.23 18.90 -10.38
CA LYS A 567 13.53 19.41 -10.82
C LYS A 567 14.48 18.30 -11.30
N ALA A 568 14.26 17.06 -10.87
CA ALA A 568 15.02 15.88 -11.30
C ALA A 568 14.59 15.33 -12.67
N LEU A 569 13.52 15.87 -13.28
CA LEU A 569 13.11 15.51 -14.64
C LEU A 569 14.25 15.75 -15.64
N SER A 570 14.65 14.70 -16.35
CA SER A 570 15.52 14.84 -17.52
C SER A 570 14.81 15.63 -18.64
N ALA A 571 15.55 16.18 -19.59
CA ALA A 571 14.94 16.91 -20.69
C ALA A 571 13.89 16.08 -21.47
N PRO A 572 14.13 14.80 -21.84
CA PRO A 572 13.08 13.95 -22.42
C PRO A 572 11.86 13.83 -21.53
N MET A 573 12.03 13.49 -20.24
CA MET A 573 10.93 13.34 -19.29
C MET A 573 10.12 14.62 -19.11
N LEU A 574 10.79 15.79 -19.14
CA LEU A 574 10.12 17.09 -19.06
C LEU A 574 9.23 17.35 -20.29
N PHE A 575 9.67 16.96 -21.49
CA PHE A 575 8.85 17.06 -22.70
C PHE A 575 7.65 16.12 -22.63
N ASP A 576 7.82 14.89 -22.20
CA ASP A 576 6.72 13.94 -22.01
C ASP A 576 5.72 14.47 -20.97
N TYR A 577 6.21 14.97 -19.84
CA TYR A 577 5.35 15.55 -18.80
C TYR A 577 4.57 16.78 -19.28
N ARG A 578 5.17 17.66 -20.09
CA ARG A 578 4.49 18.85 -20.66
C ARG A 578 3.28 18.49 -21.52
N THR A 579 3.29 17.35 -22.18
CA THR A 579 2.17 16.87 -22.99
C THR A 579 0.98 16.38 -22.14
N LEU A 580 1.23 16.09 -20.85
CA LEU A 580 0.22 15.62 -19.88
C LEU A 580 -0.46 16.79 -19.13
N LEU A 581 0.08 18.00 -19.22
CA LEU A 581 -0.54 19.18 -18.61
C LEU A 581 -1.70 19.68 -19.48
N PRO A 582 -2.87 20.00 -18.87
CA PRO A 582 -4.05 20.46 -19.59
C PRO A 582 -3.85 21.82 -20.29
#